data_5c0e40c1611c28eb68e602774ddff542
#
_entry.id   5c0e40c1611c28eb68e602774ddff542
#
_cell.length_a   1.000
_cell.length_b   1.000
_cell.length_c   1.000
_cell.angle_alpha   90.00
_cell.angle_beta   90.00
_cell.angle_gamma   90.00
#
_symmetry.space_group_name_H-M   'P 1'
#
loop_
_entity.id
_entity.type
_entity.pdbx_description
1 polymer ?
#
loop_
_entity_poly.entity_id
_entity_poly.type
_entity_poly.pdbx_seq_one_letter_code
_entity_poly.pdbx_strand_id
1 'polypeptide(L)'
;MRDALPDAPTPVYSGYPDGYERAKWHIKHGLEVFNEHFAAKPRGVWLSEGALSSAAVGLLDEFGFKWTASGEGVWRHSCEASHIDQHDLHSKKALYQPLQHSSQNCALFFRDDGLSDLIGFQYKDWHPQDAANNFVHNMENIANFLGDAVDEHVVTVILDGENAWEYYPDNASHFLTALYDKLSSHPRVEMTTFSDALDKGAKLRHLPVLKAGSWVYGSFSTWIGEADKNKAWDLLVEAKQCFDKVMATGELSAEKTLQATLQLAICEGSDWFWWFGDYNPSDSVRDFDRLYRRHLAKLYELLGEVPPPSLDIPLSQGGGQMENAGTMRRN
;
A
#
# COMPACT_ATOMS: atom_id res chain seq x y z
N MET A 1 -2.05 15.10 2.59
CA MET A 1 -3.20 14.87 3.48
C MET A 1 -4.50 15.45 2.92
N ARG A 2 -4.59 16.75 2.66
CA ARG A 2 -5.84 17.36 2.14
C ARG A 2 -6.31 16.78 0.82
N ASP A 3 -5.41 16.40 -0.07
CA ASP A 3 -5.77 15.80 -1.36
C ASP A 3 -6.33 14.38 -1.23
N ALA A 4 -6.02 13.70 -0.14
CA ALA A 4 -6.47 12.33 0.10
C ALA A 4 -7.87 12.25 0.71
N LEU A 5 -8.25 13.24 1.53
CA LEU A 5 -9.53 13.28 2.25
C LEU A 5 -10.02 14.73 2.37
N PRO A 6 -10.50 15.35 1.29
CA PRO A 6 -10.84 16.78 1.27
C PRO A 6 -11.94 17.18 2.26
N ASP A 7 -12.85 16.26 2.57
CA ASP A 7 -14.05 16.51 3.40
C ASP A 7 -13.95 15.92 4.83
N ALA A 8 -12.83 15.25 5.16
CA ALA A 8 -12.65 14.64 6.48
C ALA A 8 -12.01 15.62 7.48
N PRO A 9 -12.23 15.44 8.80
CA PRO A 9 -11.44 16.11 9.82
C PRO A 9 -9.94 15.86 9.61
N THR A 10 -9.14 16.91 9.79
CA THR A 10 -7.69 16.83 9.64
C THR A 10 -6.99 16.92 11.00
N PRO A 11 -5.76 16.43 11.13
CA PRO A 11 -4.89 16.74 12.25
C PRO A 11 -4.77 18.26 12.49
N VAL A 12 -4.40 18.67 13.68
CA VAL A 12 -4.13 20.08 14.02
C VAL A 12 -3.00 20.63 13.15
N TYR A 13 -1.96 19.84 12.94
CA TYR A 13 -0.88 20.20 12.06
C TYR A 13 -1.26 19.97 10.58
N SER A 14 -1.05 20.98 9.75
CA SER A 14 -1.44 20.95 8.33
C SER A 14 -0.56 20.06 7.44
N GLY A 15 0.59 19.59 7.95
CA GLY A 15 1.52 18.74 7.21
C GLY A 15 2.60 18.15 8.11
N TYR A 16 3.25 17.11 7.62
CA TYR A 16 4.40 16.49 8.27
C TYR A 16 5.68 17.23 7.84
N PRO A 17 6.51 17.72 8.79
CA PRO A 17 7.73 18.46 8.45
C PRO A 17 8.70 17.60 7.61
N ASP A 18 9.22 18.18 6.54
CA ASP A 18 10.16 17.51 5.61
C ASP A 18 9.71 16.13 5.13
N GLY A 19 8.39 15.91 5.00
CA GLY A 19 7.83 14.62 4.64
C GLY A 19 8.38 14.06 3.32
N TYR A 20 8.71 14.92 2.35
CA TYR A 20 9.33 14.50 1.11
C TYR A 20 10.73 13.91 1.33
N GLU A 21 11.59 14.58 2.08
CA GLU A 21 12.95 14.10 2.38
C GLU A 21 12.91 12.84 3.28
N ARG A 22 11.93 12.74 4.19
CA ARG A 22 11.72 11.51 4.96
C ARG A 22 11.31 10.34 4.07
N ALA A 23 10.40 10.54 3.13
CA ALA A 23 10.02 9.51 2.15
C ALA A 23 11.22 9.08 1.29
N LYS A 24 12.07 10.01 0.85
CA LYS A 24 13.34 9.68 0.15
C LYS A 24 14.26 8.83 1.02
N TRP A 25 14.38 9.19 2.29
CA TRP A 25 15.20 8.42 3.23
C TRP A 25 14.69 6.98 3.35
N HIS A 26 13.38 6.77 3.50
CA HIS A 26 12.78 5.44 3.57
C HIS A 26 13.02 4.62 2.31
N ILE A 27 12.82 5.21 1.13
CA ILE A 27 13.08 4.53 -0.15
C ILE A 27 14.55 4.14 -0.28
N LYS A 28 15.46 5.07 0.03
CA LYS A 28 16.89 4.81 -0.04
C LYS A 28 17.30 3.67 0.89
N HIS A 29 16.88 3.75 2.15
CA HIS A 29 17.17 2.72 3.14
C HIS A 29 16.56 1.37 2.78
N GLY A 30 15.31 1.36 2.29
CA GLY A 30 14.67 0.15 1.77
C GLY A 30 15.42 -0.48 0.60
N LEU A 31 15.95 0.33 -0.33
CA LEU A 31 16.78 -0.16 -1.44
C LEU A 31 18.13 -0.72 -0.96
N GLU A 32 18.74 -0.13 0.07
CA GLU A 32 19.96 -0.64 0.70
C GLU A 32 19.72 -2.02 1.32
N VAL A 33 18.66 -2.16 2.13
CA VAL A 33 18.24 -3.43 2.75
C VAL A 33 17.89 -4.47 1.69
N PHE A 34 17.14 -4.09 0.65
CA PHE A 34 16.80 -5.01 -0.44
C PHE A 34 18.05 -5.53 -1.16
N ASN A 35 18.98 -4.64 -1.48
CA ASN A 35 20.23 -5.02 -2.14
C ASN A 35 21.11 -5.93 -1.26
N GLU A 36 21.13 -5.69 0.04
CA GLU A 36 21.87 -6.54 0.99
C GLU A 36 21.34 -7.97 1.01
N HIS A 37 20.02 -8.16 0.93
CA HIS A 37 19.39 -9.48 1.02
C HIS A 37 19.29 -10.21 -0.33
N PHE A 38 19.03 -9.46 -1.41
CA PHE A 38 18.75 -10.04 -2.73
C PHE A 38 19.87 -9.82 -3.76
N ALA A 39 20.92 -9.06 -3.41
CA ALA A 39 22.01 -8.70 -4.31
C ALA A 39 21.54 -8.15 -5.67
N ALA A 40 20.42 -7.43 -5.68
CA ALA A 40 19.76 -6.88 -6.86
C ALA A 40 19.11 -5.54 -6.57
N LYS A 41 18.86 -4.75 -7.61
CA LYS A 41 18.02 -3.55 -7.54
C LYS A 41 16.61 -3.88 -8.02
N PRO A 42 15.55 -3.60 -7.23
CA PRO A 42 14.19 -3.85 -7.68
C PRO A 42 13.83 -2.90 -8.81
N ARG A 43 13.10 -3.38 -9.81
CA ARG A 43 12.63 -2.58 -10.95
C ARG A 43 11.32 -1.88 -10.67
N GLY A 44 10.55 -2.39 -9.73
CA GLY A 44 9.28 -1.83 -9.31
C GLY A 44 9.07 -1.98 -7.82
N VAL A 45 8.00 -1.40 -7.33
CA VAL A 45 7.66 -1.41 -5.91
C VAL A 45 6.15 -1.42 -5.69
N TRP A 46 5.70 -2.22 -4.75
CA TRP A 46 4.42 -2.11 -4.10
C TRP A 46 4.63 -1.27 -2.83
N LEU A 47 4.11 -0.04 -2.81
CA LEU A 47 4.12 0.77 -1.60
C LEU A 47 3.19 0.16 -0.56
N SER A 48 3.46 0.41 0.72
CA SER A 48 2.61 -0.09 1.82
C SER A 48 1.14 0.16 1.50
N GLU A 49 0.32 -0.91 1.57
CA GLU A 49 -1.12 -0.89 1.29
C GLU A 49 -1.49 -0.37 -0.12
N GLY A 50 -0.60 -0.50 -1.09
CA GLY A 50 -0.80 0.03 -2.43
C GLY A 50 -1.03 1.54 -2.48
N ALA A 51 -0.48 2.27 -1.51
CA ALA A 51 -0.68 3.71 -1.36
C ALA A 51 -0.04 4.49 -2.51
N LEU A 52 -0.83 5.26 -3.25
CA LEU A 52 -0.35 6.11 -4.33
C LEU A 52 -0.79 7.56 -4.16
N SER A 53 0.04 8.45 -4.68
CA SER A 53 -0.28 9.85 -4.94
C SER A 53 0.65 10.36 -6.05
N SER A 54 0.31 11.47 -6.69
CA SER A 54 1.19 12.08 -7.71
C SER A 54 2.60 12.36 -7.17
N ALA A 55 2.70 12.81 -5.91
CA ALA A 55 3.99 13.05 -5.27
C ALA A 55 4.78 11.74 -5.04
N ALA A 56 4.10 10.67 -4.61
CA ALA A 56 4.74 9.36 -4.41
C ALA A 56 5.25 8.79 -5.74
N VAL A 57 4.45 8.83 -6.82
CA VAL A 57 4.88 8.35 -8.14
C VAL A 57 6.05 9.18 -8.68
N GLY A 58 6.04 10.51 -8.49
CA GLY A 58 7.18 11.36 -8.85
C GLY A 58 8.45 10.98 -8.11
N LEU A 59 8.33 10.64 -6.84
CA LEU A 59 9.45 10.18 -6.02
C LEU A 59 9.97 8.81 -6.50
N LEU A 60 9.09 7.88 -6.85
CA LEU A 60 9.48 6.59 -7.42
C LEU A 60 10.21 6.75 -8.75
N ASP A 61 9.76 7.68 -9.60
CA ASP A 61 10.43 8.01 -10.87
C ASP A 61 11.84 8.58 -10.64
N GLU A 62 12.01 9.46 -9.63
CA GLU A 62 13.32 10.01 -9.21
C GLU A 62 14.31 8.88 -8.82
N PHE A 63 13.83 7.84 -8.13
CA PHE A 63 14.63 6.66 -7.76
C PHE A 63 14.80 5.64 -8.89
N GLY A 64 14.18 5.87 -10.04
CA GLY A 64 14.32 5.08 -11.25
C GLY A 64 13.51 3.79 -11.27
N PHE A 65 12.47 3.68 -10.44
CA PHE A 65 11.49 2.61 -10.52
C PHE A 65 10.75 2.66 -11.86
N LYS A 66 10.51 1.48 -12.44
CA LYS A 66 9.85 1.35 -13.75
C LYS A 66 8.34 1.15 -13.62
N TRP A 67 7.90 0.62 -12.48
CA TRP A 67 6.48 0.40 -12.21
C TRP A 67 6.17 0.46 -10.71
N THR A 68 4.93 0.76 -10.44
CA THR A 68 4.26 0.56 -9.14
C THR A 68 2.84 0.10 -9.38
N ALA A 69 2.14 -0.29 -8.33
CA ALA A 69 0.77 -0.75 -8.45
C ALA A 69 -0.10 -0.30 -7.28
N SER A 70 -1.43 -0.36 -7.47
CA SER A 70 -2.43 -0.06 -6.45
C SER A 70 -3.72 -0.85 -6.69
N GLY A 71 -4.76 -0.59 -5.89
CA GLY A 71 -6.07 -1.22 -5.99
C GLY A 71 -7.00 -0.56 -7.03
N GLU A 72 -8.04 -1.29 -7.40
CA GLU A 72 -9.08 -0.86 -8.35
C GLU A 72 -9.79 0.44 -7.91
N GLY A 73 -9.94 0.66 -6.59
CA GLY A 73 -10.55 1.87 -6.06
C GLY A 73 -9.78 3.15 -6.45
N VAL A 74 -8.45 3.13 -6.36
CA VAL A 74 -7.59 4.26 -6.78
C VAL A 74 -7.70 4.48 -8.29
N TRP A 75 -7.69 3.40 -9.08
CA TRP A 75 -7.91 3.48 -10.52
C TRP A 75 -9.23 4.15 -10.86
N ARG A 76 -10.32 3.69 -10.25
CA ARG A 76 -11.68 4.21 -10.51
C ARG A 76 -11.78 5.70 -10.20
N HIS A 77 -11.39 6.12 -9.00
CA HIS A 77 -11.42 7.53 -8.60
C HIS A 77 -10.54 8.41 -9.50
N SER A 78 -9.41 7.88 -9.96
CA SER A 78 -8.50 8.60 -10.87
C SER A 78 -9.10 8.73 -12.28
N CYS A 79 -9.72 7.69 -12.79
CA CYS A 79 -10.38 7.70 -14.09
C CYS A 79 -11.61 8.63 -14.09
N GLU A 80 -12.42 8.61 -13.04
CA GLU A 80 -13.54 9.54 -12.85
C GLU A 80 -13.07 10.99 -12.83
N ALA A 81 -12.03 11.30 -12.06
CA ALA A 81 -11.44 12.63 -11.99
C ALA A 81 -10.76 13.06 -13.31
N SER A 82 -10.35 12.11 -14.14
CA SER A 82 -9.79 12.33 -15.47
C SER A 82 -10.83 12.41 -16.56
N HIS A 83 -12.11 12.29 -16.23
CA HIS A 83 -13.25 12.25 -17.18
C HIS A 83 -13.08 11.16 -18.25
N ILE A 84 -12.55 10.01 -17.87
CA ILE A 84 -12.47 8.84 -18.77
C ILE A 84 -13.89 8.32 -19.02
N ASP A 85 -14.12 7.82 -20.22
CA ASP A 85 -15.44 7.37 -20.66
C ASP A 85 -16.08 6.38 -19.68
N GLN A 86 -17.35 6.62 -19.35
CA GLN A 86 -18.09 5.82 -18.38
C GLN A 86 -18.26 4.36 -18.85
N HIS A 87 -18.33 4.11 -20.16
CA HIS A 87 -18.38 2.76 -20.68
C HIS A 87 -17.08 2.00 -20.41
N ASP A 88 -15.92 2.65 -20.58
CA ASP A 88 -14.60 2.07 -20.25
C ASP A 88 -14.48 1.75 -18.76
N LEU A 89 -15.03 2.62 -17.90
CA LEU A 89 -15.05 2.41 -16.45
C LEU A 89 -15.91 1.22 -16.04
N HIS A 90 -17.15 1.15 -16.52
CA HIS A 90 -18.07 0.06 -16.15
C HIS A 90 -17.62 -1.29 -16.70
N SER A 91 -17.05 -1.31 -17.89
CA SER A 91 -16.54 -2.54 -18.51
C SER A 91 -15.20 -3.00 -17.94
N LYS A 92 -14.52 -2.19 -17.11
CA LYS A 92 -13.15 -2.43 -16.62
C LYS A 92 -12.09 -2.62 -17.72
N LYS A 93 -12.40 -2.35 -18.97
CA LYS A 93 -11.43 -2.54 -20.07
C LYS A 93 -10.14 -1.75 -19.83
N ALA A 94 -10.27 -0.51 -19.35
CA ALA A 94 -9.13 0.36 -19.04
C ALA A 94 -8.35 -0.08 -17.78
N LEU A 95 -8.91 -0.93 -16.91
CA LEU A 95 -8.21 -1.50 -15.75
C LEU A 95 -7.05 -2.40 -16.18
N TYR A 96 -7.23 -3.11 -17.29
CA TYR A 96 -6.25 -4.06 -17.80
C TYR A 96 -5.17 -3.42 -18.68
N GLN A 97 -5.09 -2.10 -18.74
CA GLN A 97 -4.01 -1.39 -19.41
C GLN A 97 -3.14 -0.70 -18.38
N PRO A 98 -1.81 -0.87 -18.42
CA PRO A 98 -0.94 -0.07 -17.57
C PRO A 98 -1.07 1.41 -17.92
N LEU A 99 -1.02 2.27 -16.89
CA LEU A 99 -1.23 3.70 -17.05
C LEU A 99 0.07 4.49 -16.83
N GLN A 100 0.14 5.68 -17.40
CA GLN A 100 1.20 6.65 -17.17
C GLN A 100 0.60 7.96 -16.68
N HIS A 101 1.02 8.41 -15.51
CA HIS A 101 0.55 9.67 -14.95
C HIS A 101 1.49 10.81 -15.30
N SER A 102 0.95 11.87 -15.92
CA SER A 102 1.71 13.06 -16.32
C SER A 102 2.94 12.71 -17.17
N SER A 103 4.09 13.33 -16.89
CA SER A 103 5.37 13.07 -17.58
C SER A 103 6.26 12.07 -16.86
N GLN A 104 5.73 11.36 -15.86
CA GLN A 104 6.50 10.39 -15.08
C GLN A 104 6.72 9.10 -15.88
N ASN A 105 7.89 8.48 -15.73
CA ASN A 105 8.24 7.25 -16.44
C ASN A 105 7.83 5.97 -15.69
N CYS A 106 7.42 6.09 -14.43
CA CYS A 106 6.95 4.98 -13.62
C CYS A 106 5.55 4.56 -14.08
N ALA A 107 5.42 3.36 -14.63
CA ALA A 107 4.13 2.80 -15.05
C ALA A 107 3.28 2.41 -13.84
N LEU A 108 1.95 2.59 -13.96
CA LEU A 108 0.97 2.26 -12.93
C LEU A 108 0.17 1.05 -13.36
N PHE A 109 0.18 -0.01 -12.54
CA PHE A 109 -0.67 -1.17 -12.69
C PHE A 109 -1.75 -1.16 -11.61
N PHE A 110 -2.96 -1.61 -11.96
CA PHE A 110 -4.05 -1.64 -11.00
C PHE A 110 -4.62 -3.04 -10.89
N ARG A 111 -4.75 -3.49 -9.65
CA ARG A 111 -5.25 -4.80 -9.26
C ARG A 111 -6.70 -4.98 -9.72
N ASP A 112 -7.03 -6.11 -10.34
CA ASP A 112 -8.42 -6.55 -10.41
C ASP A 112 -8.82 -7.07 -9.03
N ASP A 113 -9.62 -6.29 -8.33
CA ASP A 113 -10.06 -6.61 -6.98
C ASP A 113 -10.90 -7.88 -6.96
N GLY A 114 -11.75 -8.09 -7.97
CA GLY A 114 -12.59 -9.27 -8.06
C GLY A 114 -11.79 -10.57 -8.16
N LEU A 115 -10.84 -10.64 -9.09
CA LEU A 115 -9.98 -11.82 -9.27
C LEU A 115 -9.08 -12.07 -8.07
N SER A 116 -8.49 -11.02 -7.54
CA SER A 116 -7.57 -11.14 -6.40
C SER A 116 -8.31 -11.56 -5.14
N ASP A 117 -9.52 -11.04 -4.91
CA ASP A 117 -10.34 -11.41 -3.74
C ASP A 117 -10.92 -12.82 -3.82
N LEU A 118 -11.16 -13.35 -5.01
CA LEU A 118 -11.48 -14.78 -5.15
C LEU A 118 -10.36 -15.64 -4.52
N ILE A 119 -9.11 -15.32 -4.82
CA ILE A 119 -7.96 -16.02 -4.23
C ILE A 119 -7.83 -15.68 -2.75
N GLY A 120 -7.87 -14.41 -2.37
CA GLY A 120 -7.61 -13.98 -0.99
C GLY A 120 -8.65 -14.44 0.02
N PHE A 121 -9.94 -14.58 -0.39
CA PHE A 121 -11.04 -14.76 0.57
C PHE A 121 -12.01 -15.89 0.25
N GLN A 122 -12.14 -16.36 -0.99
CA GLN A 122 -13.18 -17.32 -1.38
C GLN A 122 -12.64 -18.72 -1.67
N TYR A 123 -11.59 -18.83 -2.47
CA TYR A 123 -11.10 -20.15 -2.91
C TYR A 123 -10.52 -21.02 -1.80
N LYS A 124 -10.18 -20.45 -0.65
CA LYS A 124 -9.76 -21.20 0.54
C LYS A 124 -10.79 -22.25 0.98
N ASP A 125 -12.08 -22.01 0.70
CA ASP A 125 -13.21 -22.87 1.06
C ASP A 125 -13.64 -23.80 -0.09
N TRP A 126 -12.95 -23.74 -1.25
CA TRP A 126 -13.29 -24.52 -2.43
C TRP A 126 -12.37 -25.74 -2.60
N HIS A 127 -12.85 -26.73 -3.37
CA HIS A 127 -11.92 -27.76 -3.85
C HIS A 127 -10.85 -27.13 -4.76
N PRO A 128 -9.55 -27.43 -4.57
CA PRO A 128 -8.46 -26.76 -5.30
C PRO A 128 -8.60 -26.76 -6.82
N GLN A 129 -9.03 -27.88 -7.41
CA GLN A 129 -9.23 -27.95 -8.85
C GLN A 129 -10.39 -27.08 -9.35
N ASP A 130 -11.47 -27.00 -8.58
CA ASP A 130 -12.63 -26.16 -8.93
C ASP A 130 -12.29 -24.69 -8.84
N ALA A 131 -11.55 -24.29 -7.80
CA ALA A 131 -11.01 -22.94 -7.66
C ALA A 131 -10.11 -22.54 -8.83
N ALA A 132 -9.16 -23.41 -9.19
CA ALA A 132 -8.26 -23.18 -10.33
C ALA A 132 -9.03 -23.14 -11.66
N ASN A 133 -10.03 -24.01 -11.88
CA ASN A 133 -10.89 -23.98 -13.06
C ASN A 133 -11.68 -22.67 -13.14
N ASN A 134 -12.26 -22.22 -12.04
CA ASN A 134 -13.02 -20.98 -11.98
C ASN A 134 -12.14 -19.77 -12.31
N PHE A 135 -10.93 -19.72 -11.75
CA PHE A 135 -9.99 -18.64 -12.05
C PHE A 135 -9.64 -18.59 -13.55
N VAL A 136 -9.28 -19.74 -14.14
CA VAL A 136 -8.97 -19.83 -15.58
C VAL A 136 -10.17 -19.42 -16.42
N HIS A 137 -11.38 -19.87 -16.06
CA HIS A 137 -12.60 -19.44 -16.74
C HIS A 137 -12.84 -17.93 -16.71
N ASN A 138 -12.56 -17.29 -15.56
CA ASN A 138 -12.61 -15.82 -15.48
C ASN A 138 -11.60 -15.15 -16.40
N MET A 139 -10.38 -15.67 -16.48
CA MET A 139 -9.36 -15.18 -17.43
C MET A 139 -9.81 -15.33 -18.89
N GLU A 140 -10.42 -16.46 -19.25
CA GLU A 140 -10.99 -16.67 -20.59
C GLU A 140 -12.13 -15.69 -20.90
N ASN A 141 -12.99 -15.41 -19.92
CA ASN A 141 -14.08 -14.44 -20.07
C ASN A 141 -13.53 -13.03 -20.31
N ILE A 142 -12.49 -12.62 -19.58
CA ILE A 142 -11.81 -11.34 -19.80
C ILE A 142 -11.19 -11.31 -21.21
N ALA A 143 -10.48 -12.35 -21.62
CA ALA A 143 -9.89 -12.44 -22.95
C ALA A 143 -10.94 -12.37 -24.06
N ASN A 144 -12.07 -13.05 -23.90
CA ASN A 144 -13.19 -13.00 -24.85
C ASN A 144 -13.83 -11.59 -24.92
N PHE A 145 -13.94 -10.92 -23.79
CA PHE A 145 -14.45 -9.55 -23.70
C PHE A 145 -13.52 -8.54 -24.38
N LEU A 146 -12.19 -8.69 -24.22
CA LEU A 146 -11.20 -7.82 -24.84
C LEU A 146 -11.10 -8.02 -26.36
N GLY A 147 -11.45 -9.21 -26.86
CA GLY A 147 -11.47 -9.53 -28.29
C GLY A 147 -10.11 -9.36 -28.97
N ASP A 148 -10.09 -8.71 -30.14
CA ASP A 148 -8.86 -8.50 -30.92
C ASP A 148 -7.80 -7.62 -30.26
N ALA A 149 -8.19 -6.88 -29.21
CA ALA A 149 -7.28 -6.01 -28.46
C ALA A 149 -6.58 -6.73 -27.28
N VAL A 150 -6.78 -8.04 -27.11
CA VAL A 150 -6.32 -8.80 -25.95
C VAL A 150 -4.79 -8.70 -25.72
N ASP A 151 -4.01 -8.67 -26.79
CA ASP A 151 -2.54 -8.59 -26.73
C ASP A 151 -2.00 -7.26 -26.18
N GLU A 152 -2.85 -6.25 -26.06
CA GLU A 152 -2.50 -4.93 -25.50
C GLU A 152 -2.82 -4.81 -24.00
N HIS A 153 -3.30 -5.90 -23.37
CA HIS A 153 -3.84 -5.85 -22.02
C HIS A 153 -3.07 -6.78 -21.06
N VAL A 154 -2.97 -6.34 -19.81
CA VAL A 154 -2.32 -7.07 -18.71
C VAL A 154 -3.31 -7.16 -17.56
N VAL A 155 -3.80 -8.36 -17.27
CA VAL A 155 -4.66 -8.60 -16.10
C VAL A 155 -3.80 -8.68 -14.85
N THR A 156 -4.04 -7.78 -13.92
CA THR A 156 -3.22 -7.62 -12.71
C THR A 156 -3.88 -8.29 -11.51
N VAL A 157 -3.21 -9.30 -10.95
CA VAL A 157 -3.60 -9.97 -9.71
C VAL A 157 -2.54 -9.70 -8.67
N ILE A 158 -2.93 -9.13 -7.55
CA ILE A 158 -2.02 -8.76 -6.45
C ILE A 158 -2.61 -9.26 -5.13
N LEU A 159 -1.77 -9.90 -4.33
CA LEU A 159 -2.08 -10.45 -3.01
C LEU A 159 -0.92 -10.16 -2.07
N ASP A 160 -1.22 -10.04 -0.79
CA ASP A 160 -0.20 -10.11 0.24
C ASP A 160 0.46 -11.49 0.22
N GLY A 161 1.78 -11.51 0.41
CA GLY A 161 2.54 -12.75 0.31
C GLY A 161 2.39 -13.66 1.52
N GLU A 162 2.03 -13.09 2.68
CA GLU A 162 2.02 -13.78 3.96
C GLU A 162 0.62 -14.19 4.44
N ASN A 163 -0.43 -13.41 4.21
CA ASN A 163 -1.67 -13.58 4.95
C ASN A 163 -2.77 -14.42 4.25
N ALA A 164 -2.79 -14.49 2.92
CA ALA A 164 -3.82 -15.24 2.20
C ALA A 164 -3.72 -16.76 2.45
N TRP A 165 -2.51 -17.30 2.51
CA TRP A 165 -2.23 -18.72 2.48
C TRP A 165 -2.47 -19.42 3.81
N GLU A 166 -2.47 -18.70 4.93
CA GLU A 166 -2.74 -19.21 6.27
C GLU A 166 -4.12 -19.87 6.41
N TYR A 167 -5.08 -19.42 5.61
CA TYR A 167 -6.46 -19.90 5.63
C TYR A 167 -6.72 -21.06 4.66
N TYR A 168 -5.75 -21.41 3.84
CA TYR A 168 -5.86 -22.54 2.91
C TYR A 168 -5.35 -23.82 3.55
N PRO A 169 -5.97 -24.99 3.24
CA PRO A 169 -5.36 -26.28 3.54
C PRO A 169 -3.94 -26.36 2.96
N ASP A 170 -3.00 -26.87 3.74
CA ASP A 170 -1.59 -27.04 3.36
C ASP A 170 -0.95 -25.77 2.74
N ASN A 171 -1.28 -24.59 3.30
CA ASN A 171 -0.81 -23.29 2.84
C ASN A 171 -1.03 -23.09 1.33
N ALA A 172 -2.18 -23.47 0.83
CA ALA A 172 -2.58 -23.39 -0.58
C ALA A 172 -1.75 -24.23 -1.57
N SER A 173 -0.90 -25.15 -1.13
CA SER A 173 -0.05 -25.96 -2.00
C SER A 173 -0.83 -26.64 -3.13
N HIS A 174 -1.96 -27.26 -2.83
CA HIS A 174 -2.80 -27.95 -3.82
C HIS A 174 -3.45 -26.97 -4.81
N PHE A 175 -3.94 -25.83 -4.33
CA PHE A 175 -4.54 -24.80 -5.17
C PHE A 175 -3.50 -24.15 -6.10
N LEU A 176 -2.37 -23.73 -5.54
CA LEU A 176 -1.32 -23.07 -6.32
C LEU A 176 -0.74 -24.00 -7.39
N THR A 177 -0.50 -25.27 -7.05
CA THR A 177 -0.05 -26.27 -8.05
C THR A 177 -1.06 -26.38 -9.19
N ALA A 178 -2.35 -26.58 -8.87
CA ALA A 178 -3.39 -26.69 -9.89
C ALA A 178 -3.53 -25.43 -10.74
N LEU A 179 -3.43 -24.25 -10.12
CA LEU A 179 -3.52 -22.97 -10.81
C LEU A 179 -2.34 -22.76 -11.78
N TYR A 180 -1.11 -22.94 -11.31
CA TYR A 180 0.07 -22.76 -12.14
C TYR A 180 0.17 -23.79 -13.27
N ASP A 181 -0.19 -25.06 -13.03
CA ASP A 181 -0.23 -26.08 -14.09
C ASP A 181 -1.19 -25.68 -15.21
N LYS A 182 -2.39 -25.16 -14.85
CA LYS A 182 -3.37 -24.73 -15.84
C LYS A 182 -2.97 -23.47 -16.58
N LEU A 183 -2.45 -22.48 -15.89
CA LEU A 183 -2.05 -21.21 -16.50
C LEU A 183 -0.81 -21.37 -17.40
N SER A 184 0.19 -22.16 -16.97
CA SER A 184 1.42 -22.36 -17.75
C SER A 184 1.20 -23.17 -19.04
N SER A 185 0.18 -24.03 -19.06
CA SER A 185 -0.20 -24.83 -20.23
C SER A 185 -1.34 -24.22 -21.07
N HIS A 186 -1.88 -23.07 -20.65
CA HIS A 186 -3.05 -22.48 -21.29
C HIS A 186 -2.70 -21.82 -22.63
N PRO A 187 -3.38 -22.15 -23.76
CA PRO A 187 -2.99 -21.68 -25.08
C PRO A 187 -3.22 -20.18 -25.33
N ARG A 188 -4.02 -19.51 -24.49
CA ARG A 188 -4.45 -18.10 -24.65
C ARG A 188 -4.03 -17.21 -23.48
N VAL A 189 -3.39 -17.75 -22.45
CA VAL A 189 -2.96 -16.97 -21.27
C VAL A 189 -1.46 -17.10 -21.15
N GLU A 190 -0.77 -15.98 -21.13
CA GLU A 190 0.64 -15.89 -20.84
C GLU A 190 0.84 -15.32 -19.43
N MET A 191 1.48 -16.07 -18.54
CA MET A 191 1.92 -15.56 -17.25
C MET A 191 3.14 -14.67 -17.44
N THR A 192 3.09 -13.47 -16.85
CA THR A 192 4.17 -12.49 -16.98
C THR A 192 4.36 -11.71 -15.67
N THR A 193 5.45 -10.97 -15.58
CA THR A 193 5.67 -9.97 -14.54
C THR A 193 5.41 -8.56 -15.09
N PHE A 194 5.20 -7.57 -14.22
CA PHE A 194 5.07 -6.18 -14.68
C PHE A 194 6.31 -5.71 -15.43
N SER A 195 7.48 -6.13 -14.98
CA SER A 195 8.75 -5.82 -15.65
C SER A 195 8.82 -6.40 -17.05
N ASP A 196 8.46 -7.68 -17.22
CA ASP A 196 8.48 -8.33 -18.52
C ASP A 196 7.42 -7.78 -19.47
N ALA A 197 6.23 -7.44 -18.94
CA ALA A 197 5.19 -6.80 -19.73
C ALA A 197 5.66 -5.45 -20.31
N LEU A 198 6.35 -4.64 -19.51
CA LEU A 198 6.95 -3.37 -19.97
C LEU A 198 8.07 -3.61 -20.97
N ASP A 199 8.95 -4.59 -20.76
CA ASP A 199 10.04 -4.93 -21.67
C ASP A 199 9.52 -5.47 -23.02
N LYS A 200 8.38 -6.14 -23.03
CA LYS A 200 7.66 -6.57 -24.25
C LYS A 200 6.92 -5.43 -24.95
N GLY A 201 6.96 -4.21 -24.39
CA GLY A 201 6.36 -3.02 -25.01
C GLY A 201 4.89 -2.83 -24.70
N ALA A 202 4.42 -3.22 -23.51
CA ALA A 202 3.05 -2.94 -23.08
C ALA A 202 2.72 -1.45 -23.27
N LYS A 203 1.59 -1.17 -23.92
CA LYS A 203 1.17 0.19 -24.24
C LYS A 203 0.64 0.87 -22.99
N LEU A 204 1.24 1.99 -22.62
CA LEU A 204 0.81 2.83 -21.51
C LEU A 204 -0.29 3.77 -21.97
N ARG A 205 -1.40 3.79 -21.24
CA ARG A 205 -2.48 4.77 -21.44
C ARG A 205 -2.21 5.98 -20.52
N HIS A 206 -2.42 7.18 -21.06
CA HIS A 206 -2.24 8.41 -20.28
C HIS A 206 -3.34 8.58 -19.23
N LEU A 207 -2.93 8.89 -17.98
CA LEU A 207 -3.80 9.20 -16.86
C LEU A 207 -3.58 10.67 -16.43
N PRO A 208 -4.47 11.60 -16.81
CA PRO A 208 -4.32 13.02 -16.49
C PRO A 208 -4.29 13.32 -14.99
N VAL A 209 -5.17 12.67 -14.23
CA VAL A 209 -5.33 12.89 -12.77
C VAL A 209 -5.14 11.58 -12.04
N LEU A 210 -4.19 11.55 -11.10
CA LEU A 210 -4.04 10.45 -10.15
C LEU A 210 -4.61 10.88 -8.80
N LYS A 211 -5.68 10.22 -8.35
CA LYS A 211 -6.24 10.42 -7.01
C LYS A 211 -5.40 9.70 -5.97
N ALA A 212 -5.11 10.40 -4.88
CA ALA A 212 -4.38 9.83 -3.77
C ALA A 212 -5.26 8.81 -3.02
N GLY A 213 -4.70 7.63 -2.74
CA GLY A 213 -5.40 6.55 -2.06
C GLY A 213 -4.59 5.26 -1.99
N SER A 214 -5.18 4.25 -1.40
CA SER A 214 -4.64 2.90 -1.25
C SER A 214 -5.60 1.86 -1.84
N TRP A 215 -5.23 0.60 -1.83
CA TRP A 215 -6.16 -0.47 -2.20
C TRP A 215 -7.34 -0.62 -1.24
N VAL A 216 -7.20 -0.04 -0.02
CA VAL A 216 -8.26 0.01 0.97
C VAL A 216 -9.22 1.15 0.66
N TYR A 217 -10.40 0.83 0.19
CA TYR A 217 -11.47 1.79 -0.17
C TYR A 217 -11.07 2.86 -1.21
N GLY A 218 -9.92 2.74 -1.87
CA GLY A 218 -9.41 3.75 -2.81
C GLY A 218 -9.10 5.10 -2.18
N SER A 219 -8.86 5.14 -0.86
CA SER A 219 -8.63 6.36 -0.07
C SER A 219 -7.59 6.15 1.01
N PHE A 220 -7.30 7.17 1.83
CA PHE A 220 -6.47 7.06 3.03
C PHE A 220 -7.26 7.10 4.34
N SER A 221 -8.59 6.90 4.28
CA SER A 221 -9.45 6.97 5.46
C SER A 221 -9.09 5.97 6.57
N THR A 222 -8.44 4.87 6.23
CA THR A 222 -7.95 3.88 7.20
C THR A 222 -6.81 4.43 8.07
N TRP A 223 -6.07 5.42 7.59
CA TRP A 223 -4.88 5.96 8.29
C TRP A 223 -5.03 7.37 8.81
N ILE A 224 -5.99 8.13 8.32
CA ILE A 224 -6.19 9.55 8.68
C ILE A 224 -7.66 9.94 8.54
N GLY A 225 -8.09 10.98 9.28
CA GLY A 225 -9.44 11.54 9.20
C GLY A 225 -10.32 11.19 10.40
N GLU A 226 -10.02 10.12 11.12
CA GLU A 226 -10.67 9.74 12.36
C GLU A 226 -9.93 10.37 13.55
N ALA A 227 -10.63 10.68 14.64
CA ALA A 227 -10.10 11.49 15.74
C ALA A 227 -8.84 10.94 16.39
N ASP A 228 -8.82 9.62 16.68
CA ASP A 228 -7.67 8.97 17.32
C ASP A 228 -6.46 8.94 16.39
N LYS A 229 -6.68 8.69 15.10
CA LYS A 229 -5.64 8.72 14.07
C LYS A 229 -5.06 10.12 13.90
N ASN A 230 -5.93 11.14 13.83
CA ASN A 230 -5.48 12.52 13.70
C ASN A 230 -4.62 12.94 14.89
N LYS A 231 -5.03 12.57 16.12
CA LYS A 231 -4.24 12.81 17.34
C LYS A 231 -2.89 12.10 17.31
N ALA A 232 -2.84 10.86 16.78
CA ALA A 232 -1.58 10.14 16.62
C ALA A 232 -0.65 10.84 15.63
N TRP A 233 -1.19 11.37 14.51
CA TRP A 233 -0.42 12.20 13.58
C TRP A 233 0.11 13.46 14.22
N ASP A 234 -0.68 14.14 15.06
CA ASP A 234 -0.25 15.34 15.77
C ASP A 234 0.93 15.04 16.70
N LEU A 235 0.88 13.94 17.47
CA LEU A 235 2.01 13.52 18.32
C LEU A 235 3.27 13.17 17.51
N LEU A 236 3.11 12.55 16.34
CA LEU A 236 4.24 12.27 15.45
C LEU A 236 4.87 13.56 14.91
N VAL A 237 4.05 14.53 14.54
CA VAL A 237 4.53 15.85 14.08
C VAL A 237 5.29 16.57 15.19
N GLU A 238 4.79 16.57 16.42
CA GLU A 238 5.48 17.15 17.58
C GLU A 238 6.85 16.49 17.82
N ALA A 239 6.90 15.16 17.79
CA ALA A 239 8.15 14.40 17.93
C ALA A 239 9.14 14.71 16.78
N LYS A 240 8.62 14.83 15.53
CA LYS A 240 9.46 15.21 14.38
C LYS A 240 10.02 16.63 14.50
N GLN A 241 9.22 17.59 14.98
CA GLN A 241 9.68 18.95 15.22
C GLN A 241 10.77 19.00 16.28
N CYS A 242 10.62 18.20 17.36
CA CYS A 242 11.66 18.04 18.37
C CYS A 242 12.94 17.43 17.77
N PHE A 243 12.80 16.36 16.98
CA PHE A 243 13.90 15.74 16.26
C PHE A 243 14.64 16.76 15.38
N ASP A 244 13.94 17.51 14.55
CA ASP A 244 14.56 18.50 13.65
C ASP A 244 15.31 19.59 14.42
N LYS A 245 14.72 20.08 15.51
CA LYS A 245 15.35 21.08 16.38
C LYS A 245 16.66 20.56 16.96
N VAL A 246 16.69 19.35 17.50
CA VAL A 246 17.88 18.76 18.11
C VAL A 246 18.94 18.43 17.03
N MET A 247 18.54 17.88 15.89
CA MET A 247 19.46 17.60 14.79
C MET A 247 20.14 18.87 14.26
N ALA A 248 19.42 19.98 14.23
CA ALA A 248 19.98 21.28 13.80
C ALA A 248 21.07 21.84 14.71
N THR A 249 21.15 21.41 15.99
CA THR A 249 22.23 21.82 16.90
C THR A 249 23.58 21.20 16.56
N GLY A 250 23.58 20.01 15.94
CA GLY A 250 24.79 19.24 15.66
C GLY A 250 25.48 18.67 16.90
N GLU A 251 24.84 18.68 18.07
CA GLU A 251 25.45 18.27 19.34
C GLU A 251 25.40 16.75 19.60
N LEU A 252 24.55 16.01 18.86
CA LEU A 252 24.46 14.56 19.00
C LEU A 252 25.67 13.87 18.37
N SER A 253 26.19 12.82 19.05
CA SER A 253 27.18 11.95 18.43
C SER A 253 26.60 11.24 17.19
N ALA A 254 27.47 10.81 16.27
CA ALA A 254 27.04 10.07 15.07
C ALA A 254 26.21 8.82 15.41
N GLU A 255 26.58 8.10 16.47
CA GLU A 255 25.83 6.94 16.94
C GLU A 255 24.42 7.31 17.42
N LYS A 256 24.27 8.33 18.24
CA LYS A 256 22.96 8.81 18.72
C LYS A 256 22.12 9.37 17.58
N THR A 257 22.73 10.07 16.62
CA THR A 257 22.06 10.56 15.41
C THR A 257 21.45 9.40 14.61
N LEU A 258 22.23 8.32 14.41
CA LEU A 258 21.74 7.13 13.72
C LEU A 258 20.58 6.47 14.49
N GLN A 259 20.75 6.25 15.79
CA GLN A 259 19.72 5.65 16.64
C GLN A 259 18.42 6.46 16.63
N ALA A 260 18.50 7.79 16.76
CA ALA A 260 17.33 8.66 16.72
C ALA A 260 16.66 8.67 15.34
N THR A 261 17.45 8.61 14.25
CA THR A 261 16.93 8.54 12.87
C THR A 261 16.17 7.25 12.62
N LEU A 262 16.70 6.12 13.07
CA LEU A 262 16.03 4.82 12.99
C LEU A 262 14.78 4.76 13.87
N GLN A 263 14.85 5.32 15.08
CA GLN A 263 13.72 5.41 15.99
C GLN A 263 12.58 6.27 15.41
N LEU A 264 12.91 7.38 14.78
CA LEU A 264 11.92 8.20 14.05
C LEU A 264 11.27 7.39 12.92
N ALA A 265 12.06 6.63 12.15
CA ALA A 265 11.53 5.79 11.08
C ALA A 265 10.53 4.73 11.58
N ILE A 266 10.78 4.16 12.76
CA ILE A 266 9.83 3.24 13.42
C ILE A 266 8.53 3.98 13.75
N CYS A 267 8.60 5.21 14.27
CA CYS A 267 7.41 6.01 14.59
C CYS A 267 6.61 6.41 13.34
N GLU A 268 7.26 6.51 12.18
CA GLU A 268 6.65 6.86 10.88
C GLU A 268 5.93 5.68 10.20
N GLY A 269 6.00 4.47 10.77
CA GLY A 269 5.31 3.29 10.24
C GLY A 269 3.81 3.49 10.14
N SER A 270 3.22 3.08 9.01
CA SER A 270 1.78 3.27 8.77
C SER A 270 0.89 2.34 9.60
N ASP A 271 1.40 1.23 10.07
CA ASP A 271 0.68 0.23 10.87
C ASP A 271 0.07 0.81 12.15
N TRP A 272 0.74 1.76 12.80
CA TRP A 272 0.20 2.43 13.98
C TRP A 272 -1.20 2.98 13.71
N PHE A 273 -1.36 3.69 12.61
CA PHE A 273 -2.60 4.37 12.24
C PHE A 273 -3.67 3.40 11.75
N TRP A 274 -3.30 2.25 11.21
CA TRP A 274 -4.21 1.16 10.87
C TRP A 274 -5.00 0.70 12.09
N TRP A 275 -4.31 0.47 13.21
CA TRP A 275 -4.89 -0.13 14.39
C TRP A 275 -5.75 0.82 15.23
N PHE A 276 -5.54 2.13 15.16
CA PHE A 276 -6.32 3.09 15.92
C PHE A 276 -7.75 3.20 15.40
N GLY A 277 -8.71 3.46 16.31
CA GLY A 277 -10.13 3.62 16.01
C GLY A 277 -11.02 2.54 16.63
N ASP A 278 -12.31 2.83 16.67
CA ASP A 278 -13.30 2.02 17.38
C ASP A 278 -13.64 0.68 16.70
N TYR A 279 -13.29 0.48 15.45
CA TYR A 279 -13.62 -0.72 14.69
C TYR A 279 -12.64 -1.89 14.92
N ASN A 280 -11.48 -1.64 15.49
CA ASN A 280 -10.51 -2.67 15.82
C ASN A 280 -10.71 -3.23 17.23
N PRO A 281 -10.28 -4.50 17.50
CA PRO A 281 -10.41 -5.12 18.82
C PRO A 281 -9.68 -4.34 19.89
N SER A 282 -10.32 -4.12 21.06
CA SER A 282 -9.80 -3.29 22.14
C SER A 282 -8.43 -3.74 22.66
N ASP A 283 -8.17 -5.05 22.72
CA ASP A 283 -6.88 -5.57 23.20
C ASP A 283 -5.75 -5.22 22.21
N SER A 284 -5.96 -5.42 20.91
CA SER A 284 -4.99 -5.05 19.87
C SER A 284 -4.74 -3.55 19.87
N VAL A 285 -5.82 -2.75 19.88
CA VAL A 285 -5.69 -1.27 19.88
C VAL A 285 -4.90 -0.80 21.09
N ARG A 286 -5.20 -1.31 22.29
CA ARG A 286 -4.48 -0.95 23.52
C ARG A 286 -2.98 -1.26 23.43
N ASP A 287 -2.62 -2.41 22.88
CA ASP A 287 -1.23 -2.81 22.78
C ASP A 287 -0.48 -1.99 21.73
N PHE A 288 -1.08 -1.71 20.57
CA PHE A 288 -0.51 -0.83 19.55
C PHE A 288 -0.42 0.62 20.03
N ASP A 289 -1.44 1.15 20.71
CA ASP A 289 -1.42 2.48 21.33
C ASP A 289 -0.25 2.63 22.32
N ARG A 290 -0.15 1.67 23.25
CA ARG A 290 0.93 1.68 24.23
C ARG A 290 2.30 1.59 23.58
N LEU A 291 2.47 0.74 22.57
CA LEU A 291 3.72 0.55 21.87
C LEU A 291 4.12 1.81 21.09
N TYR A 292 3.19 2.41 20.36
CA TYR A 292 3.41 3.64 19.62
C TYR A 292 3.88 4.78 20.52
N ARG A 293 3.17 5.04 21.62
CA ARG A 293 3.56 6.08 22.59
C ARG A 293 4.94 5.81 23.22
N ARG A 294 5.29 4.55 23.46
CA ARG A 294 6.62 4.15 23.92
C ARG A 294 7.71 4.44 22.88
N HIS A 295 7.43 4.17 21.60
CA HIS A 295 8.37 4.49 20.53
C HIS A 295 8.58 6.00 20.39
N LEU A 296 7.53 6.80 20.49
CA LEU A 296 7.64 8.26 20.53
C LEU A 296 8.44 8.74 21.75
N ALA A 297 8.13 8.24 22.95
CA ALA A 297 8.88 8.59 24.16
C ALA A 297 10.37 8.22 24.03
N LYS A 298 10.66 7.05 23.45
CA LYS A 298 12.04 6.62 23.19
C LYS A 298 12.78 7.55 22.24
N LEU A 299 12.09 8.12 21.26
CA LEU A 299 12.67 9.13 20.37
C LEU A 299 13.11 10.36 21.18
N TYR A 300 12.25 10.93 22.03
CA TYR A 300 12.61 12.05 22.90
C TYR A 300 13.83 11.73 23.79
N GLU A 301 13.86 10.56 24.41
CA GLU A 301 15.01 10.12 25.23
C GLU A 301 16.34 10.08 24.45
N LEU A 302 16.29 9.54 23.20
CA LEU A 302 17.48 9.49 22.34
C LEU A 302 17.97 10.88 21.94
N LEU A 303 17.05 11.82 21.82
CA LEU A 303 17.33 13.23 21.56
C LEU A 303 17.86 13.98 22.81
N GLY A 304 17.81 13.37 24.00
CA GLY A 304 18.15 14.02 25.26
C GLY A 304 17.06 14.94 25.80
N GLU A 305 15.86 14.82 25.28
CA GLU A 305 14.69 15.63 25.65
C GLU A 305 13.72 14.84 26.55
N VAL A 306 12.91 15.57 27.32
CA VAL A 306 11.90 14.95 28.18
C VAL A 306 10.64 14.66 27.36
N PRO A 307 10.13 13.41 27.35
CA PRO A 307 8.88 13.09 26.70
C PRO A 307 7.72 13.95 27.22
N PRO A 308 6.86 14.48 26.35
CA PRO A 308 5.72 15.28 26.77
C PRO A 308 4.68 14.45 27.55
N PRO A 309 4.00 15.01 28.57
CA PRO A 309 2.98 14.29 29.36
C PRO A 309 1.82 13.74 28.53
N SER A 310 1.58 14.27 27.33
CA SER A 310 0.57 13.75 26.40
C SER A 310 0.81 12.30 26.00
N LEU A 311 2.05 11.82 26.07
CA LEU A 311 2.40 10.43 25.79
C LEU A 311 2.02 9.45 26.93
N ASP A 312 1.63 9.95 28.11
CA ASP A 312 1.11 9.12 29.20
C ASP A 312 -0.38 8.82 29.04
N ILE A 313 -1.07 9.56 28.15
CA ILE A 313 -2.52 9.46 27.93
C ILE A 313 -2.80 8.54 26.74
N PRO A 314 -3.61 7.46 26.91
CA PRO A 314 -4.03 6.63 25.78
C PRO A 314 -4.68 7.44 24.66
N LEU A 315 -4.32 7.11 23.41
CA LEU A 315 -4.87 7.74 22.20
C LEU A 315 -6.18 7.10 21.78
N SER A 316 -6.19 5.76 21.78
CA SER A 316 -7.29 4.96 21.27
C SER A 316 -7.56 3.79 22.20
N GLN A 317 -8.82 3.37 22.29
CA GLN A 317 -9.22 2.28 23.18
C GLN A 317 -9.77 1.09 22.40
N GLY A 318 -10.14 1.29 21.13
CA GLY A 318 -10.83 0.29 20.34
C GLY A 318 -12.24 -0.01 20.88
N GLY A 319 -13.02 -0.72 20.12
CA GLY A 319 -14.40 -1.10 20.50
C GLY A 319 -14.94 -2.25 19.66
N GLY A 320 -14.21 -2.63 18.61
CA GLY A 320 -14.59 -3.71 17.70
C GLY A 320 -14.49 -5.08 18.33
N GLN A 321 -15.22 -6.03 17.75
CA GLN A 321 -15.08 -7.45 18.11
C GLN A 321 -13.87 -8.04 17.39
N MET A 322 -13.20 -9.00 18.05
CA MET A 322 -12.15 -9.77 17.39
C MET A 322 -12.73 -10.52 16.18
N GLU A 323 -12.32 -10.10 15.02
CA GLU A 323 -12.63 -10.78 13.78
C GLU A 323 -11.36 -11.30 13.15
N ASN A 324 -11.46 -12.55 12.73
CA ASN A 324 -10.45 -13.32 11.99
C ASN A 324 -9.14 -12.56 11.70
N ALA A 325 -8.24 -12.59 12.69
CA ALA A 325 -6.80 -12.39 12.55
C ALA A 325 -6.35 -11.19 11.66
N GLY A 326 -6.95 -10.02 11.82
CA GLY A 326 -6.42 -8.79 11.20
C GLY A 326 -6.67 -8.64 9.70
N THR A 327 -7.46 -9.51 9.08
CA THR A 327 -7.91 -9.32 7.71
C THR A 327 -9.08 -8.34 7.65
N MET A 328 -8.99 -7.39 6.70
CA MET A 328 -10.08 -6.45 6.47
C MET A 328 -11.39 -7.14 6.12
N ARG A 329 -12.50 -6.69 6.72
CA ARG A 329 -13.82 -6.96 6.17
C ARG A 329 -14.03 -6.13 4.92
N ARG A 330 -14.50 -6.78 3.85
CA ARG A 330 -15.35 -6.10 2.87
C ARG A 330 -16.81 -6.22 3.32
N ASN A 331 -17.41 -5.09 3.64
CA ASN A 331 -18.87 -4.96 3.76
C ASN A 331 -19.49 -4.96 2.37
#